data_366829d944f8e103a582ae0b4cfb716c
#
_entry.id   366829d944f8e103a582ae0b4cfb716c
#
_cell.length_a   1.000
_cell.length_b   1.000
_cell.length_c   1.000
_cell.angle_alpha   90.00
_cell.angle_beta   90.00
_cell.angle_gamma   90.00
#
_symmetry.space_group_name_H-M   'P 1'
#
loop_
_entity.id
_entity.type
_entity.pdbx_description
1 polymer ?
#
loop_
_entity_poly.entity_id
_entity_poly.type
_entity_poly.pdbx_seq_one_letter_code
_entity_poly.pdbx_strand_id
1 'polypeptide(L)'
;CCVKYGVTGDYVLGMQVVLANGTAVRLGGPRLKDVAGLSLTKLFVGSEGTLGVITEVTLRLLPAQNASSIVVASFGSVQAAVDAVLGVTGRLRPAMLEFMDSVAINAVEDTLRMDLDRDAAAMLVAGSDE
;
A
#
# COMPACT_ATOMS: atom_id res chain seq x y z
N CYS A 1 -2.54 0.61 -1.16
CA CYS A 1 -3.04 -0.78 -1.25
C CYS A 1 -1.93 -1.79 -1.02
N CYS A 2 -2.07 -2.71 -0.04
CA CYS A 2 -1.02 -3.64 0.40
C CYS A 2 -1.26 -5.09 -0.04
N VAL A 3 -2.28 -5.34 -0.87
CA VAL A 3 -2.77 -6.69 -1.19
C VAL A 3 -1.71 -7.54 -1.90
N LYS A 4 -1.01 -6.98 -2.90
CA LYS A 4 0.01 -7.69 -3.68
C LYS A 4 1.43 -7.37 -3.20
N TYR A 5 1.71 -6.11 -2.95
CA TYR A 5 3.08 -5.64 -2.77
C TYR A 5 3.51 -5.46 -1.31
N GLY A 6 2.57 -5.47 -0.36
CA GLY A 6 2.88 -5.22 1.04
C GLY A 6 3.11 -3.73 1.33
N VAL A 7 3.95 -3.43 2.29
CA VAL A 7 4.18 -2.07 2.79
C VAL A 7 5.60 -1.59 2.51
N THR A 8 5.82 -0.27 2.59
CA THR A 8 7.13 0.38 2.35
C THR A 8 8.27 -0.28 3.12
N GLY A 9 8.03 -0.68 4.38
CA GLY A 9 9.03 -1.35 5.21
C GLY A 9 9.57 -2.66 4.65
N ASP A 10 8.83 -3.32 3.73
CA ASP A 10 9.26 -4.56 3.10
C ASP A 10 10.25 -4.32 1.95
N TYR A 11 10.38 -3.08 1.50
CA TYR A 11 11.26 -2.68 0.40
C TYR A 11 12.52 -1.96 0.86
N VAL A 12 12.57 -1.47 2.10
CA VAL A 12 13.74 -0.76 2.62
C VAL A 12 14.79 -1.78 3.06
N LEU A 13 15.90 -1.84 2.34
CA LEU A 13 17.05 -2.70 2.64
C LEU A 13 18.04 -2.01 3.57
N GLY A 14 18.17 -0.70 3.47
CA GLY A 14 19.07 0.09 4.29
C GLY A 14 18.77 1.57 4.21
N MET A 15 19.35 2.34 5.14
CA MET A 15 19.18 3.79 5.18
C MET A 15 20.33 4.47 5.90
N GLN A 16 20.48 5.77 5.67
CA GLN A 16 21.25 6.66 6.52
C GLN A 16 20.29 7.56 7.28
N VAL A 17 20.53 7.71 8.56
CA VAL A 17 19.70 8.51 9.47
C VAL A 17 20.60 9.47 10.24
N VAL A 18 20.21 10.72 10.34
CA VAL A 18 20.82 11.70 11.24
C VAL A 18 19.97 11.76 12.52
N LEU A 19 20.60 11.42 13.64
CA LEU A 19 19.97 11.42 14.96
C LEU A 19 19.86 12.85 15.52
N ALA A 20 19.09 13.02 16.62
CA ALA A 20 18.88 14.32 17.26
C ALA A 20 20.18 15.02 17.75
N ASN A 21 21.23 14.26 18.01
CA ASN A 21 22.55 14.78 18.38
C ASN A 21 23.44 15.13 17.18
N GLY A 22 22.92 15.08 15.95
CA GLY A 22 23.66 15.32 14.72
C GLY A 22 24.51 14.15 14.21
N THR A 23 24.51 13.01 14.89
CA THR A 23 25.28 11.84 14.44
C THR A 23 24.57 11.16 13.27
N ALA A 24 25.30 10.97 12.16
CA ALA A 24 24.82 10.17 11.04
C ALA A 24 25.14 8.69 11.26
N VAL A 25 24.14 7.83 11.16
CA VAL A 25 24.26 6.37 11.29
C VAL A 25 23.78 5.68 10.02
N ARG A 26 24.43 4.58 9.61
CA ARG A 26 23.98 3.72 8.52
C ARG A 26 23.40 2.44 9.09
N LEU A 27 22.18 2.09 8.62
CA LEU A 27 21.43 0.92 9.05
C LEU A 27 21.16 0.02 7.84
N GLY A 28 21.27 -1.31 8.02
CA GLY A 28 21.06 -2.25 6.93
C GLY A 28 22.11 -2.13 5.83
N GLY A 29 21.71 -2.39 4.58
CA GLY A 29 22.56 -2.29 3.38
C GLY A 29 21.97 -3.05 2.19
N PRO A 30 22.67 -3.10 1.04
CA PRO A 30 22.16 -3.70 -0.20
C PRO A 30 22.19 -5.23 -0.14
N ARG A 31 21.56 -5.80 0.89
CA ARG A 31 21.49 -7.25 1.16
C ARG A 31 20.04 -7.66 1.30
N LEU A 32 19.63 -8.71 0.59
CA LEU A 32 18.29 -9.29 0.72
C LEU A 32 18.12 -10.12 2.00
N LYS A 33 19.23 -10.63 2.56
CA LYS A 33 19.22 -11.42 3.78
C LYS A 33 20.06 -10.72 4.85
N ASP A 34 19.40 -10.26 5.89
CA ASP A 34 20.02 -9.72 7.10
C ASP A 34 19.26 -10.27 8.31
N VAL A 35 19.85 -11.25 8.98
CA VAL A 35 19.21 -12.01 10.08
C VAL A 35 19.94 -11.84 11.41
N ALA A 36 20.99 -11.02 11.46
CA ALA A 36 21.77 -10.78 12.65
C ALA A 36 21.27 -9.54 13.39
N GLY A 37 20.77 -9.73 14.61
CA GLY A 37 20.32 -8.66 15.47
C GLY A 37 18.93 -8.10 15.15
N LEU A 38 18.62 -6.92 15.69
CA LEU A 38 17.34 -6.23 15.51
C LEU A 38 17.33 -5.47 14.18
N SER A 39 16.18 -5.50 13.47
CA SER A 39 15.98 -4.71 12.26
C SER A 39 15.72 -3.25 12.60
N LEU A 40 16.77 -2.46 12.72
CA LEU A 40 16.67 -1.03 13.01
C LEU A 40 16.07 -0.25 11.84
N THR A 41 16.20 -0.72 10.60
CA THR A 41 15.50 -0.13 9.45
C THR A 41 13.98 -0.10 9.65
N LYS A 42 13.41 -1.19 10.19
CA LYS A 42 11.97 -1.27 10.49
C LYS A 42 11.54 -0.35 11.64
N LEU A 43 12.46 0.02 12.54
CA LEU A 43 12.18 0.97 13.60
C LEU A 43 12.01 2.40 13.06
N PHE A 44 12.84 2.78 12.07
CA PHE A 44 12.83 4.12 11.51
C PHE A 44 11.77 4.32 10.41
N VAL A 45 11.45 3.27 9.64
CA VAL A 45 10.36 3.34 8.64
C VAL A 45 9.03 3.55 9.36
N GLY A 46 8.33 4.64 9.01
CA GLY A 46 7.08 5.04 9.66
C GLY A 46 7.25 5.84 10.94
N SER A 47 8.47 6.24 11.32
CA SER A 47 8.72 7.06 12.52
C SER A 47 8.33 8.52 12.36
N GLU A 48 7.98 8.97 11.14
CA GLU A 48 7.56 10.35 10.82
C GLU A 48 8.53 11.43 11.33
N GLY A 49 9.83 11.13 11.32
CA GLY A 49 10.88 12.04 11.78
C GLY A 49 11.08 12.10 13.28
N THR A 50 10.32 11.35 14.08
CA THR A 50 10.41 11.41 15.56
C THR A 50 11.69 10.79 16.12
N LEU A 51 12.31 9.87 15.38
CA LEU A 51 13.55 9.18 15.78
C LEU A 51 14.81 9.74 15.12
N GLY A 52 14.66 10.51 14.05
CA GLY A 52 15.77 11.10 13.31
C GLY A 52 15.35 11.47 11.88
N VAL A 53 16.25 12.09 11.14
CA VAL A 53 16.03 12.49 9.75
C VAL A 53 16.65 11.45 8.83
N ILE A 54 15.84 10.78 8.01
CA ILE A 54 16.31 9.83 7.00
C ILE A 54 16.83 10.63 5.81
N THR A 55 18.12 10.49 5.49
CA THR A 55 18.82 11.25 4.42
C THR A 55 19.09 10.42 3.18
N GLU A 56 19.23 9.09 3.33
CA GLU A 56 19.45 8.16 2.22
C GLU A 56 18.62 6.90 2.47
N VAL A 57 18.10 6.30 1.40
CA VAL A 57 17.40 5.01 1.46
C VAL A 57 17.90 4.08 0.36
N THR A 58 18.20 2.83 0.71
CA THR A 58 18.46 1.75 -0.22
C THR A 58 17.20 0.90 -0.34
N LEU A 59 16.63 0.81 -1.55
CA LEU A 59 15.40 0.09 -1.82
C LEU A 59 15.63 -1.18 -2.61
N ARG A 60 14.84 -2.21 -2.31
CA ARG A 60 14.65 -3.35 -3.21
C ARG A 60 13.82 -2.89 -4.40
N LEU A 61 14.29 -3.17 -5.60
CA LEU A 61 13.58 -2.86 -6.83
C LEU A 61 12.68 -4.02 -7.25
N LEU A 62 11.58 -3.68 -7.92
CA LEU A 62 10.73 -4.61 -8.64
C LEU A 62 11.02 -4.53 -10.13
N PRO A 63 10.75 -5.59 -10.90
CA PRO A 63 10.69 -5.50 -12.36
C PRO A 63 9.69 -4.41 -12.78
N ALA A 64 9.93 -3.81 -13.96
CA ALA A 64 8.97 -2.88 -14.54
C ALA A 64 7.62 -3.57 -14.70
N GLN A 65 6.57 -2.90 -14.25
CA GLN A 65 5.21 -3.42 -14.33
C GLN A 65 4.61 -3.13 -15.70
N ASN A 66 3.70 -4.00 -16.14
CA ASN A 66 2.88 -3.75 -17.31
C ASN A 66 1.86 -2.63 -17.04
N ALA A 67 1.21 -2.14 -18.08
CA ALA A 67 0.08 -1.23 -17.92
C ALA A 67 -1.04 -1.91 -17.10
N SER A 68 -1.48 -1.26 -16.05
CA SER A 68 -2.54 -1.82 -15.19
C SER A 68 -3.90 -1.71 -15.85
N SER A 69 -4.71 -2.76 -15.71
CA SER A 69 -6.14 -2.75 -16.01
C SER A 69 -6.92 -2.51 -14.72
N ILE A 70 -7.93 -1.65 -14.78
CA ILE A 70 -8.78 -1.31 -13.62
C ILE A 70 -10.23 -1.69 -13.93
N VAL A 71 -10.87 -2.33 -12.98
CA VAL A 71 -12.30 -2.65 -12.99
C VAL A 71 -12.95 -1.98 -11.79
N VAL A 72 -14.07 -1.31 -12.02
CA VAL A 72 -14.94 -0.74 -10.99
C VAL A 72 -16.27 -1.49 -11.01
N ALA A 73 -16.75 -1.92 -9.86
CA ALA A 73 -18.01 -2.66 -9.72
C ALA A 73 -18.84 -2.10 -8.57
N SER A 74 -20.11 -1.80 -8.82
CA SER A 74 -21.10 -1.38 -7.83
C SER A 74 -21.94 -2.59 -7.36
N PHE A 75 -22.30 -2.60 -6.07
CA PHE A 75 -23.04 -3.68 -5.44
C PHE A 75 -24.26 -3.14 -4.67
N GLY A 76 -25.38 -3.83 -4.79
CA GLY A 76 -26.60 -3.51 -4.05
C GLY A 76 -26.58 -3.89 -2.56
N SER A 77 -25.51 -4.59 -2.10
CA SER A 77 -25.30 -4.87 -0.69
C SER A 77 -23.81 -5.02 -0.35
N VAL A 78 -23.46 -4.68 0.89
CA VAL A 78 -22.09 -4.87 1.41
C VAL A 78 -21.68 -6.34 1.37
N GLN A 79 -22.60 -7.26 1.67
CA GLN A 79 -22.33 -8.70 1.65
C GLN A 79 -21.92 -9.18 0.25
N ALA A 80 -22.62 -8.74 -0.80
CA ALA A 80 -22.26 -9.09 -2.17
C ALA A 80 -20.87 -8.58 -2.58
N ALA A 81 -20.49 -7.40 -2.11
CA ALA A 81 -19.14 -6.86 -2.34
C ALA A 81 -18.08 -7.67 -1.59
N VAL A 82 -18.33 -8.08 -0.34
CA VAL A 82 -17.44 -8.94 0.45
C VAL A 82 -17.26 -10.30 -0.23
N ASP A 83 -18.36 -10.91 -0.69
CA ASP A 83 -18.31 -12.20 -1.41
C ASP A 83 -17.48 -12.06 -2.71
N ALA A 84 -17.58 -10.93 -3.41
CA ALA A 84 -16.76 -10.63 -4.58
C ALA A 84 -15.27 -10.49 -4.21
N VAL A 85 -14.93 -9.80 -3.11
CA VAL A 85 -13.54 -9.71 -2.60
C VAL A 85 -12.98 -11.09 -2.32
N LEU A 86 -13.72 -11.95 -1.62
CA LEU A 86 -13.29 -13.34 -1.34
C LEU A 86 -13.13 -14.15 -2.61
N GLY A 87 -14.06 -13.98 -3.57
CA GLY A 87 -13.99 -14.63 -4.87
C GLY A 87 -12.77 -14.22 -5.70
N VAL A 88 -12.43 -12.94 -5.71
CA VAL A 88 -11.25 -12.39 -6.39
C VAL A 88 -9.97 -12.86 -5.72
N THR A 89 -9.82 -12.64 -4.41
CA THR A 89 -8.59 -12.95 -3.68
C THR A 89 -8.32 -14.46 -3.57
N GLY A 90 -9.36 -15.29 -3.66
CA GLY A 90 -9.23 -16.75 -3.72
C GLY A 90 -8.71 -17.30 -5.05
N ARG A 91 -8.70 -16.50 -6.11
CA ARG A 91 -8.30 -16.91 -7.49
C ARG A 91 -7.18 -16.06 -8.07
N LEU A 92 -7.11 -14.79 -7.71
CA LEU A 92 -6.22 -13.79 -8.26
C LEU A 92 -5.48 -13.07 -7.16
N ARG A 93 -4.38 -12.43 -7.52
CA ARG A 93 -3.63 -11.56 -6.63
C ARG A 93 -3.62 -10.13 -7.21
N PRO A 94 -4.70 -9.37 -7.02
CA PRO A 94 -4.81 -8.04 -7.61
C PRO A 94 -3.73 -7.11 -7.07
N ALA A 95 -3.22 -6.22 -7.91
CA ALA A 95 -2.27 -5.19 -7.51
C ALA A 95 -2.91 -4.16 -6.58
N MET A 96 -4.20 -3.90 -6.81
CA MET A 96 -5.04 -3.01 -6.03
C MET A 96 -6.41 -3.64 -5.82
N LEU A 97 -6.95 -3.52 -4.61
CA LEU A 97 -8.32 -3.90 -4.29
C LEU A 97 -8.82 -2.96 -3.18
N GLU A 98 -9.67 -2.02 -3.57
CA GLU A 98 -10.22 -1.00 -2.68
C GLU A 98 -11.72 -1.18 -2.55
N PHE A 99 -12.21 -1.06 -1.31
CA PHE A 99 -13.62 -1.15 -0.97
C PHE A 99 -14.10 0.21 -0.48
N MET A 100 -15.26 0.65 -0.98
CA MET A 100 -15.96 1.83 -0.49
C MET A 100 -17.38 1.44 -0.12
N ASP A 101 -17.85 1.87 1.04
CA ASP A 101 -19.26 1.80 1.41
C ASP A 101 -20.05 3.01 0.84
N SER A 102 -21.37 3.01 1.03
CA SER A 102 -22.22 4.10 0.53
C SER A 102 -21.85 5.48 1.09
N VAL A 103 -21.33 5.55 2.32
CA VAL A 103 -20.90 6.80 2.94
C VAL A 103 -19.66 7.34 2.24
N ALA A 104 -18.67 6.48 2.02
CA ALA A 104 -17.44 6.84 1.31
C ALA A 104 -17.72 7.21 -0.15
N ILE A 105 -18.57 6.44 -0.86
CA ILE A 105 -18.98 6.74 -2.25
C ILE A 105 -19.58 8.14 -2.33
N ASN A 106 -20.54 8.47 -1.47
CA ASN A 106 -21.20 9.77 -1.50
C ASN A 106 -20.25 10.90 -1.10
N ALA A 107 -19.37 10.72 -0.14
CA ALA A 107 -18.37 11.73 0.24
C ALA A 107 -17.38 12.05 -0.89
N VAL A 108 -16.93 11.02 -1.60
CA VAL A 108 -16.08 11.17 -2.80
C VAL A 108 -16.83 11.91 -3.91
N GLU A 109 -18.07 11.49 -4.18
CA GLU A 109 -18.87 12.09 -5.23
C GLU A 109 -19.24 13.55 -4.96
N ASP A 110 -19.50 13.91 -3.69
CA ASP A 110 -19.76 15.31 -3.30
C ASP A 110 -18.53 16.20 -3.55
N THR A 111 -17.33 15.64 -3.40
CA THR A 111 -16.09 16.39 -3.52
C THR A 111 -15.54 16.40 -4.94
N LEU A 112 -15.49 15.24 -5.60
CA LEU A 112 -14.77 15.05 -6.86
C LEU A 112 -15.68 14.97 -8.08
N ARG A 113 -16.98 14.66 -7.91
CA ARG A 113 -17.99 14.58 -8.98
C ARG A 113 -17.54 13.68 -10.14
N MET A 114 -17.30 12.41 -9.80
CA MET A 114 -16.77 11.39 -10.72
C MET A 114 -17.85 10.55 -11.40
N ASP A 115 -19.13 10.91 -11.23
CA ASP A 115 -20.30 10.18 -11.73
C ASP A 115 -20.40 8.75 -11.15
N LEU A 116 -20.13 8.64 -9.84
CA LEU A 116 -20.25 7.41 -9.11
C LEU A 116 -21.71 7.08 -8.80
N ASP A 117 -22.03 5.78 -8.76
CA ASP A 117 -23.36 5.29 -8.39
C ASP A 117 -23.65 5.55 -6.91
N ARG A 118 -24.41 6.60 -6.62
CA ARG A 118 -24.77 7.02 -5.26
C ARG A 118 -25.72 6.07 -4.54
N ASP A 119 -26.46 5.26 -5.30
CA ASP A 119 -27.44 4.30 -4.77
C ASP A 119 -26.78 2.95 -4.42
N ALA A 120 -25.53 2.75 -4.81
CA ALA A 120 -24.78 1.56 -4.47
C ALA A 120 -24.56 1.46 -2.97
N ALA A 121 -24.79 0.27 -2.39
CA ALA A 121 -24.46 -0.03 -0.99
C ALA A 121 -22.96 -0.19 -0.77
N ALA A 122 -22.23 -0.63 -1.80
CA ALA A 122 -20.77 -0.73 -1.82
C ALA A 122 -20.22 -0.68 -3.24
N MET A 123 -18.95 -0.31 -3.36
CA MET A 123 -18.19 -0.31 -4.61
C MET A 123 -16.83 -0.95 -4.39
N LEU A 124 -16.37 -1.73 -5.37
CA LEU A 124 -15.00 -2.25 -5.42
C LEU A 124 -14.27 -1.65 -6.61
N VAL A 125 -13.02 -1.27 -6.37
CA VAL A 125 -12.05 -0.92 -7.41
C VAL A 125 -10.93 -1.96 -7.37
N ALA A 126 -10.81 -2.75 -8.42
CA ALA A 126 -9.80 -3.79 -8.54
C ALA A 126 -8.86 -3.46 -9.69
N GLY A 127 -7.55 -3.59 -9.45
CA GLY A 127 -6.52 -3.36 -10.47
C GLY A 127 -5.62 -4.58 -10.62
N SER A 128 -5.29 -4.94 -11.88
CA SER A 128 -4.27 -5.94 -12.22
C SER A 128 -3.16 -5.28 -13.03
N ASP A 129 -1.94 -5.73 -12.79
CA ASP A 129 -0.71 -5.33 -13.48
C ASP A 129 -0.05 -6.53 -14.22
N GLU A 130 -0.83 -7.57 -14.45
CA GLU A 130 -0.46 -8.78 -15.19
C GLU A 130 -1.09 -8.81 -16.57
#